data_66e04c41d6184d7d3cd3dad1d42c0e65
#
_entry.id   66e04c41d6184d7d3cd3dad1d42c0e65
#
_cell.length_a   1.000
_cell.length_b   1.000
_cell.length_c   1.000
_cell.angle_alpha   90.00
_cell.angle_beta   90.00
_cell.angle_gamma   90.00
#
_symmetry.space_group_name_H-M   'P 1'
#
loop_
_entity.id
_entity.type
_entity.pdbx_description
1 polymer ?
#
loop_
_entity_poly.entity_id
_entity_poly.type
_entity_poly.pdbx_seq_one_letter_code
_entity_poly.pdbx_strand_id
1 'polypeptide(L)'
;LSEKNEFIEKSKREMNVSGFGFGSMGGFYTLAEVLSELDNMKVLFPNLITTKVSIGNTVESRPMYMVKISDNPEIDELEPEVLYTALHHAREPQSMMQMIYFMYYLLENYSTDPAIQYLVNNRELFFIPVVNPDGYEYNRITNPTGGGMWRKNRKNNGGSFGVDLNRNYGPYAYWNSPNGGSSTSPSSDTYRGTAPFSEPETINIKNFLATRNFKNALNYHTYSNLLVYPYGALSNETPDSLIFREYAMDMTEFNNYTYGTDMQTVGYSTRGNSDDYFYDGDTVLN
;
A
#
# COMPACT_ATOMS: atom_id res chain seq x y z
N LEU A 1 -19.01 -23.41 13.51
CA LEU A 1 -19.48 -23.54 12.10
C LEU A 1 -20.71 -22.67 11.82
N SER A 2 -21.66 -22.49 12.79
CA SER A 2 -22.85 -21.66 12.62
C SER A 2 -22.50 -20.16 12.62
N GLU A 3 -21.73 -19.69 13.56
CA GLU A 3 -21.29 -18.29 13.68
C GLU A 3 -20.42 -17.86 12.48
N LYS A 4 -19.53 -18.75 12.01
CA LYS A 4 -18.71 -18.51 10.83
C LYS A 4 -19.55 -18.40 9.56
N ASN A 5 -20.54 -19.27 9.38
CA ASN A 5 -21.45 -19.22 8.24
C ASN A 5 -22.35 -17.98 8.29
N GLU A 6 -22.80 -17.57 9.46
CA GLU A 6 -23.59 -16.37 9.66
C GLU A 6 -22.78 -15.11 9.35
N PHE A 7 -21.50 -15.05 9.75
CA PHE A 7 -20.59 -13.98 9.39
C PHE A 7 -20.34 -13.91 7.86
N ILE A 8 -20.12 -15.06 7.20
CA ILE A 8 -19.92 -15.11 5.73
C ILE A 8 -21.18 -14.64 5.00
N GLU A 9 -22.37 -15.09 5.41
CA GLU A 9 -23.64 -14.68 4.79
C GLU A 9 -23.94 -13.20 5.04
N LYS A 10 -23.63 -12.70 6.24
CA LYS A 10 -23.74 -11.29 6.57
C LYS A 10 -22.79 -10.47 5.70
N SER A 11 -21.51 -10.85 5.61
CA SER A 11 -20.51 -10.17 4.76
C SER A 11 -20.91 -10.13 3.29
N LYS A 12 -21.52 -11.19 2.75
CA LYS A 12 -22.01 -11.22 1.36
C LYS A 12 -23.20 -10.29 1.11
N ARG A 13 -24.02 -10.03 2.11
CA ARG A 13 -25.24 -9.22 1.99
C ARG A 13 -25.02 -7.72 2.19
N GLU A 14 -24.00 -7.36 2.94
CA GLU A 14 -23.79 -5.98 3.44
C GLU A 14 -22.59 -5.26 2.80
N MET A 15 -21.98 -5.81 1.75
CA MET A 15 -20.82 -5.20 1.08
C MET A 15 -21.17 -4.05 0.13
N ASN A 16 -22.30 -3.36 0.33
CA ASN A 16 -22.62 -2.14 -0.39
C ASN A 16 -22.09 -0.92 0.36
N VAL A 17 -20.98 -0.40 -0.15
CA VAL A 17 -20.41 0.87 0.27
C VAL A 17 -20.98 1.95 -0.64
N SER A 18 -21.77 2.87 -0.10
CA SER A 18 -22.56 3.84 -0.88
C SER A 18 -21.69 4.92 -1.51
N GLY A 19 -20.60 5.33 -0.85
CA GLY A 19 -19.68 6.37 -1.33
C GLY A 19 -18.72 5.88 -2.41
N PHE A 20 -18.56 4.56 -2.57
CA PHE A 20 -17.62 4.00 -3.53
C PHE A 20 -18.28 3.78 -4.89
N GLY A 21 -17.60 4.18 -5.98
CA GLY A 21 -18.10 4.04 -7.34
C GLY A 21 -17.03 3.65 -8.35
N PHE A 22 -17.39 3.73 -9.63
CA PHE A 22 -16.46 3.50 -10.73
C PHE A 22 -15.83 4.82 -11.19
N GLY A 23 -14.51 4.80 -11.40
CA GLY A 23 -13.78 5.94 -11.97
C GLY A 23 -13.86 6.04 -13.49
N SER A 24 -13.41 7.15 -14.02
CA SER A 24 -13.47 7.48 -15.44
C SER A 24 -12.42 6.77 -16.30
N MET A 25 -11.39 6.17 -15.70
CA MET A 25 -10.30 5.49 -16.41
C MET A 25 -10.58 3.98 -16.52
N GLY A 26 -11.56 3.60 -17.36
CA GLY A 26 -11.95 2.20 -17.55
C GLY A 26 -12.51 1.53 -16.29
N GLY A 27 -13.16 2.30 -15.43
CA GLY A 27 -13.70 1.85 -14.15
C GLY A 27 -12.81 2.15 -12.95
N PHE A 28 -11.54 2.50 -13.16
CA PHE A 28 -10.61 2.92 -12.10
C PHE A 28 -10.63 4.44 -11.93
N TYR A 29 -10.47 4.90 -10.69
CA TYR A 29 -10.30 6.33 -10.41
C TYR A 29 -9.00 6.85 -11.02
N THR A 30 -9.06 8.02 -11.67
CA THR A 30 -7.88 8.82 -11.98
C THR A 30 -7.26 9.39 -10.70
N LEU A 31 -6.03 9.90 -10.77
CA LEU A 31 -5.43 10.59 -9.62
C LEU A 31 -6.32 11.74 -9.10
N ALA A 32 -6.88 12.53 -10.00
CA ALA A 32 -7.78 13.63 -9.63
C ALA A 32 -9.05 13.14 -8.91
N GLU A 33 -9.65 12.05 -9.38
CA GLU A 33 -10.82 11.43 -8.73
C GLU A 33 -10.45 10.89 -7.35
N VAL A 34 -9.30 10.20 -7.19
CA VAL A 34 -8.83 9.76 -5.86
C VAL A 34 -8.74 10.94 -4.88
N LEU A 35 -8.13 12.05 -5.31
CA LEU A 35 -8.01 13.23 -4.45
C LEU A 35 -9.37 13.86 -4.12
N SER A 36 -10.32 13.81 -5.05
CA SER A 36 -11.71 14.25 -4.82
C SER A 36 -12.42 13.31 -3.84
N GLU A 37 -12.21 12.00 -3.93
CA GLU A 37 -12.80 11.05 -2.98
C GLU A 37 -12.28 11.26 -1.55
N LEU A 38 -10.99 11.56 -1.38
CA LEU A 38 -10.45 11.91 -0.06
C LEU A 38 -11.10 13.19 0.51
N ASP A 39 -11.34 14.20 -0.34
CA ASP A 39 -12.05 15.42 0.07
C ASP A 39 -13.52 15.13 0.41
N ASN A 40 -14.21 14.30 -0.39
CA ASN A 40 -15.57 13.86 -0.14
C ASN A 40 -15.71 13.11 1.20
N MET A 41 -14.79 12.18 1.48
CA MET A 41 -14.74 11.48 2.77
C MET A 41 -14.62 12.46 3.94
N LYS A 42 -13.75 13.47 3.84
CA LYS A 42 -13.61 14.50 4.90
C LYS A 42 -14.89 15.34 5.08
N VAL A 43 -15.58 15.63 3.99
CA VAL A 43 -16.87 16.38 4.05
C VAL A 43 -17.96 15.52 4.69
N LEU A 44 -18.06 14.24 4.34
CA LEU A 44 -19.10 13.34 4.82
C LEU A 44 -18.84 12.85 6.26
N PHE A 45 -17.58 12.65 6.62
CA PHE A 45 -17.15 12.08 7.90
C PHE A 45 -16.12 12.97 8.62
N PRO A 46 -16.42 14.26 8.89
CA PRO A 46 -15.44 15.25 9.33
C PRO A 46 -14.74 14.90 10.65
N ASN A 47 -15.37 14.07 11.48
CA ASN A 47 -14.85 13.67 12.79
C ASN A 47 -14.09 12.33 12.79
N LEU A 48 -14.02 11.64 11.65
CA LEU A 48 -13.41 10.31 11.54
C LEU A 48 -12.19 10.25 10.62
N ILE A 49 -11.99 11.26 9.77
CA ILE A 49 -10.86 11.29 8.84
C ILE A 49 -10.22 12.68 8.81
N THR A 50 -8.90 12.75 8.64
CA THR A 50 -8.19 14.01 8.45
C THR A 50 -8.46 14.61 7.07
N THR A 51 -8.14 15.89 6.87
CA THR A 51 -7.83 16.41 5.54
C THR A 51 -6.60 15.68 4.99
N LYS A 52 -6.47 15.64 3.66
CA LYS A 52 -5.26 15.07 3.03
C LYS A 52 -4.03 15.92 3.35
N VAL A 53 -2.96 15.28 3.81
CA VAL A 53 -1.68 15.91 4.17
C VAL A 53 -0.60 15.41 3.20
N SER A 54 0.17 16.34 2.63
CA SER A 54 1.30 15.96 1.79
C SER A 54 2.46 15.44 2.64
N ILE A 55 2.96 14.26 2.29
CA ILE A 55 4.18 13.67 2.89
C ILE A 55 5.44 13.97 2.06
N GLY A 56 5.33 14.75 0.98
CA GLY A 56 6.42 15.17 0.10
C GLY A 56 6.01 15.12 -1.37
N ASN A 57 6.94 15.49 -2.24
CA ASN A 57 6.72 15.53 -3.68
C ASN A 57 7.48 14.39 -4.39
N THR A 58 6.95 13.97 -5.53
CA THR A 58 7.55 13.00 -6.45
C THR A 58 8.61 13.65 -7.35
N VAL A 59 9.24 12.83 -8.21
CA VAL A 59 10.24 13.30 -9.19
C VAL A 59 9.68 14.31 -10.19
N GLU A 60 8.39 14.25 -10.54
CA GLU A 60 7.69 15.24 -11.37
C GLU A 60 6.97 16.32 -10.52
N SER A 61 7.33 16.44 -9.25
CA SER A 61 6.82 17.45 -8.31
C SER A 61 5.32 17.34 -7.99
N ARG A 62 4.71 16.17 -8.13
CA ARG A 62 3.35 15.90 -7.64
C ARG A 62 3.37 15.59 -6.15
N PRO A 63 2.47 16.17 -5.34
CA PRO A 63 2.39 15.80 -3.93
C PRO A 63 1.89 14.38 -3.74
N MET A 64 2.52 13.66 -2.82
CA MET A 64 2.04 12.39 -2.28
C MET A 64 1.20 12.69 -1.04
N TYR A 65 -0.02 12.17 -1.00
CA TYR A 65 -0.95 12.47 0.09
C TYR A 65 -1.20 11.29 1.01
N MET A 66 -1.36 11.62 2.29
CA MET A 66 -1.79 10.73 3.37
C MET A 66 -3.06 11.28 4.01
N VAL A 67 -3.92 10.38 4.49
CA VAL A 67 -5.01 10.68 5.43
C VAL A 67 -4.99 9.69 6.58
N LYS A 68 -5.51 10.12 7.76
CA LYS A 68 -5.70 9.25 8.93
C LYS A 68 -7.19 9.06 9.20
N ILE A 69 -7.60 7.82 9.50
CA ILE A 69 -8.93 7.47 10.02
C ILE A 69 -8.77 7.04 11.47
N SER A 70 -9.52 7.68 12.37
CA SER A 70 -9.58 7.42 13.82
C SER A 70 -10.81 8.17 14.36
N ASP A 71 -11.26 7.89 15.57
CA ASP A 71 -12.31 8.64 16.26
C ASP A 71 -11.87 10.04 16.68
N ASN A 72 -10.54 10.28 16.78
CA ASN A 72 -9.92 11.59 17.00
C ASN A 72 -8.86 11.89 15.91
N PRO A 73 -9.26 12.05 14.63
CA PRO A 73 -8.31 12.03 13.52
C PRO A 73 -7.26 13.15 13.56
N GLU A 74 -7.56 14.29 14.15
CA GLU A 74 -6.64 15.44 14.23
C GLU A 74 -5.69 15.37 15.45
N ILE A 75 -5.86 14.38 16.34
CA ILE A 75 -5.06 14.18 17.55
C ILE A 75 -4.15 12.97 17.34
N ASP A 76 -2.90 13.07 17.77
CA ASP A 76 -1.94 11.95 17.83
C ASP A 76 -2.13 11.25 19.18
N GLU A 77 -2.71 10.06 19.17
CA GLU A 77 -3.08 9.31 20.37
C GLU A 77 -2.06 8.20 20.66
N LEU A 78 -2.04 7.72 21.91
CA LEU A 78 -1.19 6.58 22.30
C LEU A 78 -1.84 5.24 21.90
N GLU A 79 -2.23 5.15 20.63
CA GLU A 79 -2.86 3.98 20.05
C GLU A 79 -1.93 3.27 19.05
N PRO A 80 -2.13 1.96 18.80
CA PRO A 80 -1.38 1.27 17.77
C PRO A 80 -1.69 1.83 16.39
N GLU A 81 -0.65 2.22 15.67
CA GLU A 81 -0.72 2.75 14.31
C GLU A 81 -0.66 1.61 13.27
N VAL A 82 -1.47 1.73 12.21
CA VAL A 82 -1.45 0.83 11.05
C VAL A 82 -1.29 1.63 9.77
N LEU A 83 -0.36 1.23 8.91
CA LEU A 83 -0.11 1.86 7.61
C LEU A 83 -0.71 1.04 6.48
N TYR A 84 -1.39 1.72 5.58
CA TYR A 84 -1.88 1.16 4.32
C TYR A 84 -1.30 1.96 3.15
N THR A 85 -0.63 1.27 2.21
CA THR A 85 -0.11 1.89 0.97
C THR A 85 -0.62 1.17 -0.26
N ALA A 86 -0.80 1.90 -1.37
CA ALA A 86 -1.18 1.32 -2.65
C ALA A 86 -0.47 2.02 -3.81
N LEU A 87 -0.55 1.44 -5.00
CA LEU A 87 0.02 2.01 -6.23
C LEU A 87 1.53 2.33 -6.15
N HIS A 88 2.33 1.45 -5.54
CA HIS A 88 3.78 1.46 -5.79
C HIS A 88 4.06 1.27 -7.29
N HIS A 89 3.31 0.37 -7.92
CA HIS A 89 3.35 0.13 -9.35
C HIS A 89 2.15 0.76 -10.04
N ALA A 90 2.42 1.66 -10.96
CA ALA A 90 1.39 2.47 -11.60
C ALA A 90 0.39 1.69 -12.48
N ARG A 91 0.70 0.45 -12.86
CA ARG A 91 -0.19 -0.44 -13.63
C ARG A 91 -1.14 -1.28 -12.77
N GLU A 92 -1.18 -1.03 -11.46
CA GLU A 92 -1.95 -1.80 -10.48
C GLU A 92 -3.09 -0.99 -9.84
N PRO A 93 -3.99 -0.35 -10.65
CA PRO A 93 -5.01 0.56 -10.12
C PRO A 93 -6.00 -0.11 -9.16
N GLN A 94 -6.23 -1.43 -9.29
CA GLN A 94 -7.12 -2.17 -8.39
C GLN A 94 -6.63 -2.14 -6.94
N SER A 95 -5.33 -2.03 -6.69
CA SER A 95 -4.78 -1.90 -5.35
C SER A 95 -5.29 -0.64 -4.63
N MET A 96 -5.33 0.49 -5.34
CA MET A 96 -5.87 1.75 -4.86
C MET A 96 -7.40 1.70 -4.74
N MET A 97 -8.10 1.11 -5.71
CA MET A 97 -9.56 0.96 -5.65
C MET A 97 -10.00 0.15 -4.42
N GLN A 98 -9.31 -0.94 -4.13
CA GLN A 98 -9.58 -1.74 -2.93
C GLN A 98 -9.36 -0.94 -1.64
N MET A 99 -8.31 -0.11 -1.60
CA MET A 99 -8.04 0.75 -0.45
C MET A 99 -9.13 1.81 -0.27
N ILE A 100 -9.53 2.52 -1.32
CA ILE A 100 -10.61 3.52 -1.25
C ILE A 100 -11.94 2.87 -0.83
N TYR A 101 -12.24 1.67 -1.36
CA TYR A 101 -13.39 0.89 -0.90
C TYR A 101 -13.32 0.60 0.62
N PHE A 102 -12.18 0.14 1.11
CA PHE A 102 -11.97 -0.17 2.53
C PHE A 102 -12.11 1.08 3.41
N MET A 103 -11.60 2.21 2.98
CA MET A 103 -11.76 3.48 3.68
C MET A 103 -13.25 3.87 3.82
N TYR A 104 -14.03 3.81 2.73
CA TYR A 104 -15.47 4.04 2.79
C TYR A 104 -16.17 3.01 3.67
N TYR A 105 -15.78 1.74 3.60
CA TYR A 105 -16.34 0.70 4.44
C TYR A 105 -16.15 1.00 5.94
N LEU A 106 -14.99 1.46 6.35
CA LEU A 106 -14.73 1.89 7.74
C LEU A 106 -15.62 3.07 8.14
N LEU A 107 -15.65 4.11 7.31
CA LEU A 107 -16.34 5.37 7.59
C LEU A 107 -17.87 5.19 7.64
N GLU A 108 -18.45 4.47 6.67
CA GLU A 108 -19.90 4.28 6.58
C GLU A 108 -20.45 3.33 7.65
N ASN A 109 -19.66 2.34 8.07
CA ASN A 109 -20.10 1.35 9.05
C ASN A 109 -19.69 1.68 10.50
N TYR A 110 -18.98 2.77 10.73
CA TYR A 110 -18.51 3.16 12.07
C TYR A 110 -19.65 3.25 13.11
N SER A 111 -20.80 3.78 12.73
CA SER A 111 -21.94 3.95 13.66
C SER A 111 -22.82 2.71 13.82
N THR A 112 -22.67 1.70 12.98
CA THR A 112 -23.60 0.55 12.88
C THR A 112 -22.94 -0.80 13.13
N ASP A 113 -21.63 -0.92 12.93
CA ASP A 113 -20.87 -2.14 13.15
C ASP A 113 -19.94 -2.00 14.37
N PRO A 114 -20.21 -2.73 15.48
CA PRO A 114 -19.38 -2.65 16.68
C PRO A 114 -17.92 -3.04 16.48
N ALA A 115 -17.59 -3.90 15.50
CA ALA A 115 -16.21 -4.30 15.22
C ALA A 115 -15.46 -3.16 14.53
N ILE A 116 -16.10 -2.48 13.58
CA ILE A 116 -15.55 -1.29 12.92
C ILE A 116 -15.41 -0.15 13.93
N GLN A 117 -16.43 0.09 14.76
CA GLN A 117 -16.34 1.10 15.81
C GLN A 117 -15.17 0.82 16.76
N TYR A 118 -15.01 -0.44 17.21
CA TYR A 118 -13.89 -0.82 18.06
C TYR A 118 -12.55 -0.58 17.37
N LEU A 119 -12.41 -0.94 16.09
CA LEU A 119 -11.19 -0.77 15.32
C LEU A 119 -10.81 0.73 15.22
N VAL A 120 -11.76 1.59 14.84
CA VAL A 120 -11.53 3.02 14.64
C VAL A 120 -11.32 3.77 15.96
N ASN A 121 -11.93 3.30 17.07
CA ASN A 121 -11.77 3.91 18.40
C ASN A 121 -10.50 3.45 19.15
N ASN A 122 -9.74 2.52 18.60
CA ASN A 122 -8.58 1.96 19.32
C ASN A 122 -7.36 1.82 18.40
N ARG A 123 -7.37 2.44 17.23
CA ARG A 123 -6.29 2.41 16.25
C ARG A 123 -6.23 3.71 15.44
N GLU A 124 -5.04 4.13 15.14
CA GLU A 124 -4.80 5.16 14.13
C GLU A 124 -4.47 4.50 12.79
N LEU A 125 -5.37 4.65 11.82
CA LEU A 125 -5.27 4.01 10.50
C LEU A 125 -4.81 5.04 9.47
N PHE A 126 -3.58 4.90 8.99
CA PHE A 126 -2.96 5.80 8.02
C PHE A 126 -3.02 5.23 6.60
N PHE A 127 -3.46 6.01 5.63
CA PHE A 127 -3.65 5.61 4.25
C PHE A 127 -2.85 6.50 3.29
N ILE A 128 -2.05 5.87 2.42
CA ILE A 128 -1.36 6.50 1.30
C ILE A 128 -1.83 5.81 0.01
N PRO A 129 -2.96 6.26 -0.59
CA PRO A 129 -3.58 5.54 -1.70
C PRO A 129 -2.75 5.50 -2.98
N VAL A 130 -1.86 6.47 -3.19
CA VAL A 130 -1.08 6.58 -4.42
C VAL A 130 0.38 6.90 -4.10
N VAL A 131 1.21 5.87 -4.03
CA VAL A 131 2.67 6.02 -3.80
C VAL A 131 3.38 6.52 -5.06
N ASN A 132 2.88 6.17 -6.24
CA ASN A 132 3.47 6.51 -7.55
C ASN A 132 2.52 7.34 -8.43
N PRO A 133 2.22 8.59 -8.05
CA PRO A 133 1.30 9.41 -8.82
C PRO A 133 1.83 9.79 -10.21
N ASP A 134 3.16 9.89 -10.40
CA ASP A 134 3.76 10.22 -11.69
C ASP A 134 3.57 9.09 -12.71
N GLY A 135 3.88 7.86 -12.31
CA GLY A 135 3.67 6.70 -13.16
C GLY A 135 2.18 6.47 -13.47
N TYR A 136 1.32 6.72 -12.48
CA TYR A 136 -0.13 6.58 -12.65
C TYR A 136 -0.70 7.63 -13.62
N GLU A 137 -0.28 8.88 -13.50
CA GLU A 137 -0.67 9.95 -14.40
C GLU A 137 -0.13 9.72 -15.82
N TYR A 138 1.07 9.14 -15.97
CA TYR A 138 1.57 8.72 -17.27
C TYR A 138 0.66 7.65 -17.91
N ASN A 139 0.20 6.65 -17.16
CA ASN A 139 -0.76 5.66 -17.65
C ASN A 139 -2.09 6.33 -18.06
N ARG A 140 -2.60 7.29 -17.28
CA ARG A 140 -3.81 8.04 -17.63
C ARG A 140 -3.68 8.81 -18.94
N ILE A 141 -2.54 9.47 -19.15
CA ILE A 141 -2.30 10.28 -20.37
C ILE A 141 -2.18 9.38 -21.61
N THR A 142 -1.46 8.27 -21.49
CA THR A 142 -1.19 7.36 -22.61
C THR A 142 -2.33 6.37 -22.88
N ASN A 143 -3.12 6.03 -21.85
CA ASN A 143 -4.21 5.06 -21.89
C ASN A 143 -5.43 5.59 -21.10
N PRO A 144 -6.10 6.67 -21.56
CA PRO A 144 -7.13 7.35 -20.79
C PRO A 144 -8.37 6.50 -20.51
N THR A 145 -8.57 5.41 -21.25
CA THR A 145 -9.67 4.45 -21.04
C THR A 145 -9.26 3.25 -20.18
N GLY A 146 -8.10 3.31 -19.51
CA GLY A 146 -7.55 2.24 -18.70
C GLY A 146 -6.62 1.30 -19.46
N GLY A 147 -6.05 0.32 -18.77
CA GLY A 147 -5.15 -0.70 -19.35
C GLY A 147 -3.71 -0.24 -19.57
N GLY A 148 -3.29 0.90 -19.02
CA GLY A 148 -1.91 1.35 -19.08
C GLY A 148 -0.98 0.40 -18.34
N MET A 149 0.16 0.03 -18.98
CA MET A 149 1.10 -0.99 -18.48
C MET A 149 2.39 -0.43 -17.90
N TRP A 150 2.49 0.89 -17.74
CA TRP A 150 3.65 1.51 -17.09
C TRP A 150 3.68 1.16 -15.59
N ARG A 151 4.83 0.63 -15.14
CA ARG A 151 5.02 0.14 -13.76
C ARG A 151 5.74 1.16 -12.86
N LYS A 152 6.86 1.71 -13.35
CA LYS A 152 7.87 2.48 -12.61
C LYS A 152 7.42 3.92 -12.32
N ASN A 153 8.19 4.68 -11.53
CA ASN A 153 8.05 6.14 -11.47
C ASN A 153 8.49 6.81 -12.79
N ARG A 154 8.69 8.14 -12.82
CA ARG A 154 9.02 8.86 -14.06
C ARG A 154 10.43 9.49 -14.06
N LYS A 155 11.33 8.97 -13.22
CA LYS A 155 12.74 9.39 -13.21
C LYS A 155 13.37 9.29 -14.60
N ASN A 156 13.97 10.38 -15.08
CA ASN A 156 14.76 10.34 -16.30
C ASN A 156 16.16 9.76 -16.02
N ASN A 157 16.51 8.67 -16.70
CA ASN A 157 17.78 7.95 -16.55
C ASN A 157 18.70 8.15 -17.77
N GLY A 158 18.52 9.23 -18.56
CA GLY A 158 19.41 9.54 -19.68
C GLY A 158 19.26 8.60 -20.90
N GLY A 159 18.03 8.23 -21.26
CA GLY A 159 17.72 7.35 -22.41
C GLY A 159 16.66 6.31 -22.10
N SER A 160 16.32 6.18 -20.84
CA SER A 160 15.17 5.41 -20.35
C SER A 160 14.52 6.15 -19.20
N PHE A 161 13.34 5.69 -18.79
CA PHE A 161 12.60 6.28 -17.70
C PHE A 161 12.27 5.28 -16.61
N GLY A 162 12.20 5.79 -15.38
CA GLY A 162 11.62 5.16 -14.22
C GLY A 162 12.54 4.24 -13.44
N VAL A 163 12.24 4.19 -12.14
CA VAL A 163 12.75 3.26 -11.15
C VAL A 163 11.55 2.49 -10.59
N ASP A 164 11.71 1.19 -10.37
CA ASP A 164 10.73 0.38 -9.65
C ASP A 164 10.76 0.76 -8.17
N LEU A 165 9.74 1.45 -7.69
CA LEU A 165 9.70 1.94 -6.32
C LEU A 165 9.72 0.79 -5.31
N ASN A 166 9.12 -0.37 -5.64
CA ASN A 166 9.17 -1.57 -4.79
C ASN A 166 10.45 -2.41 -5.02
N ARG A 167 11.53 -1.77 -5.45
CA ARG A 167 12.92 -2.27 -5.53
C ARG A 167 13.92 -1.21 -5.06
N ASN A 168 13.42 -0.08 -4.56
CA ASN A 168 14.26 1.08 -4.21
C ASN A 168 14.37 1.35 -2.70
N TYR A 169 13.76 0.49 -1.86
CA TYR A 169 13.89 0.58 -0.40
C TYR A 169 15.24 0.06 0.10
N GLY A 170 15.69 0.59 1.26
CA GLY A 170 16.84 0.10 2.00
C GLY A 170 16.48 -1.02 2.98
N PRO A 171 17.38 -1.34 3.91
CA PRO A 171 18.77 -0.87 3.97
C PRO A 171 19.63 -1.39 2.81
N TYR A 172 20.86 -0.90 2.67
CA TYR A 172 21.74 -1.28 1.55
C TYR A 172 21.93 -2.79 1.42
N ALA A 173 22.00 -3.51 2.54
CA ALA A 173 22.16 -4.96 2.54
C ALA A 173 21.00 -5.68 1.84
N TYR A 174 19.76 -5.25 2.06
CA TYR A 174 18.57 -5.80 1.40
C TYR A 174 18.45 -5.32 -0.04
N TRP A 175 18.68 -4.02 -0.28
CA TRP A 175 18.68 -3.47 -1.63
C TRP A 175 19.71 -4.11 -2.56
N ASN A 176 20.87 -4.51 -2.03
CA ASN A 176 21.97 -5.14 -2.78
C ASN A 176 22.13 -6.64 -2.47
N SER A 177 21.12 -7.28 -1.92
CA SER A 177 21.15 -8.71 -1.59
C SER A 177 21.64 -9.56 -2.78
N PRO A 178 22.53 -10.53 -2.56
CA PRO A 178 23.01 -11.45 -3.61
C PRO A 178 21.91 -12.37 -4.16
N ASN A 179 20.80 -12.53 -3.44
CA ASN A 179 19.67 -13.36 -3.88
C ASN A 179 18.94 -12.81 -5.12
N GLY A 180 19.18 -11.55 -5.49
CA GLY A 180 18.64 -10.99 -6.71
C GLY A 180 17.22 -10.43 -6.57
N GLY A 181 16.42 -10.53 -7.65
CA GLY A 181 15.03 -10.06 -7.68
C GLY A 181 14.85 -8.58 -8.07
N SER A 182 15.90 -7.90 -8.53
CA SER A 182 15.84 -6.58 -9.14
C SER A 182 16.93 -6.43 -10.20
N SER A 183 16.77 -5.42 -11.09
CA SER A 183 17.69 -5.14 -12.19
C SER A 183 18.54 -3.90 -11.90
N THR A 184 19.76 -3.88 -12.41
CA THR A 184 20.64 -2.70 -12.48
C THR A 184 20.53 -1.97 -13.84
N SER A 185 19.76 -2.52 -14.78
CA SER A 185 19.55 -1.89 -16.10
C SER A 185 18.39 -0.90 -16.04
N PRO A 186 18.59 0.39 -16.37
CA PRO A 186 17.52 1.40 -16.35
C PRO A 186 16.34 1.11 -17.29
N SER A 187 16.53 0.29 -18.32
CA SER A 187 15.47 -0.11 -19.25
C SER A 187 14.57 -1.21 -18.71
N SER A 188 14.97 -1.91 -17.64
CA SER A 188 14.18 -3.00 -17.03
C SER A 188 13.00 -2.44 -16.23
N ASP A 189 11.89 -3.18 -16.23
CA ASP A 189 10.72 -2.90 -15.38
C ASP A 189 11.02 -3.01 -13.88
N THR A 190 12.05 -3.80 -13.51
CA THR A 190 12.47 -4.00 -12.12
C THR A 190 13.76 -3.23 -11.78
N TYR A 191 14.07 -2.15 -12.51
CA TYR A 191 15.23 -1.31 -12.23
C TYR A 191 15.14 -0.68 -10.84
N ARG A 192 16.15 -0.94 -10.00
CA ARG A 192 16.15 -0.59 -8.58
C ARG A 192 16.68 0.81 -8.24
N GLY A 193 17.05 1.61 -9.27
CA GLY A 193 17.73 2.90 -9.07
C GLY A 193 19.23 2.76 -8.85
N THR A 194 19.88 3.89 -8.54
CA THR A 194 21.35 4.00 -8.36
C THR A 194 21.81 3.68 -6.94
N ALA A 195 20.90 3.80 -5.97
CA ALA A 195 21.13 3.54 -4.55
C ALA A 195 19.78 3.22 -3.88
N PRO A 196 19.76 2.62 -2.67
CA PRO A 196 18.52 2.57 -1.88
C PRO A 196 18.04 4.00 -1.62
N PHE A 197 16.73 4.20 -1.70
CA PHE A 197 16.10 5.51 -1.54
C PHE A 197 16.65 6.59 -2.50
N SER A 198 17.02 6.20 -3.74
CA SER A 198 17.42 7.19 -4.76
C SER A 198 16.25 8.02 -5.28
N GLU A 199 15.01 7.59 -5.01
CA GLU A 199 13.80 8.22 -5.52
C GLU A 199 13.07 9.00 -4.43
N PRO A 200 12.58 10.23 -4.73
CA PRO A 200 11.88 11.04 -3.74
C PRO A 200 10.65 10.35 -3.17
N GLU A 201 9.95 9.53 -3.95
CA GLU A 201 8.77 8.80 -3.50
C GLU A 201 9.10 7.84 -2.32
N THR A 202 10.19 7.09 -2.43
CA THR A 202 10.61 6.17 -1.37
C THR A 202 11.24 6.91 -0.18
N ILE A 203 11.91 8.04 -0.43
CA ILE A 203 12.40 8.95 0.64
C ILE A 203 11.22 9.52 1.44
N ASN A 204 10.13 9.92 0.78
CA ASN A 204 8.94 10.46 1.45
C ASN A 204 8.30 9.41 2.36
N ILE A 205 8.17 8.16 1.90
CA ILE A 205 7.70 7.04 2.74
C ILE A 205 8.65 6.81 3.92
N LYS A 206 9.97 6.72 3.67
CA LYS A 206 10.98 6.58 4.73
C LYS A 206 10.85 7.66 5.79
N ASN A 207 10.77 8.93 5.38
CA ASN A 207 10.67 10.06 6.28
C ASN A 207 9.36 10.03 7.08
N PHE A 208 8.27 9.64 6.44
CA PHE A 208 6.97 9.48 7.12
C PHE A 208 7.04 8.37 8.18
N LEU A 209 7.57 7.21 7.84
CA LEU A 209 7.77 6.09 8.77
C LEU A 209 8.62 6.51 9.99
N ALA A 210 9.67 7.31 9.78
CA ALA A 210 10.55 7.77 10.85
C ALA A 210 9.85 8.70 11.87
N THR A 211 8.69 9.25 11.55
CA THR A 211 7.89 10.09 12.46
C THR A 211 6.82 9.32 13.22
N ARG A 212 6.70 7.99 13.01
CA ARG A 212 5.59 7.15 13.49
C ARG A 212 6.10 5.88 14.17
N ASN A 213 5.17 5.15 14.80
CA ASN A 213 5.47 3.88 15.48
C ASN A 213 4.49 2.79 15.01
N PHE A 214 4.46 2.56 13.69
CA PHE A 214 3.58 1.57 13.08
C PHE A 214 3.79 0.18 13.67
N LYS A 215 2.68 -0.50 13.98
CA LYS A 215 2.66 -1.89 14.46
C LYS A 215 2.40 -2.88 13.34
N ASN A 216 1.69 -2.42 12.31
CA ASN A 216 1.42 -3.19 11.10
C ASN A 216 1.48 -2.28 9.88
N ALA A 217 1.86 -2.85 8.74
CA ALA A 217 1.77 -2.20 7.44
C ALA A 217 1.25 -3.19 6.39
N LEU A 218 0.33 -2.72 5.53
CA LEU A 218 -0.19 -3.48 4.41
C LEU A 218 0.05 -2.71 3.11
N ASN A 219 0.78 -3.36 2.19
CA ASN A 219 1.07 -2.82 0.86
C ASN A 219 0.17 -3.50 -0.17
N TYR A 220 -0.77 -2.75 -0.74
CA TYR A 220 -1.68 -3.28 -1.74
C TYR A 220 -1.05 -3.28 -3.13
N HIS A 221 -1.03 -4.46 -3.74
CA HIS A 221 -0.58 -4.71 -5.11
C HIS A 221 -1.65 -5.45 -5.92
N THR A 222 -1.48 -5.55 -7.22
CA THR A 222 -2.24 -6.46 -8.09
C THR A 222 -1.32 -7.03 -9.20
N TYR A 223 -1.58 -8.23 -9.62
CA TYR A 223 -2.58 -9.20 -9.21
C TYR A 223 -1.91 -10.46 -8.67
N SER A 224 -2.57 -11.45 -8.13
CA SER A 224 -2.15 -12.87 -8.01
C SER A 224 -2.82 -13.62 -6.85
N ASN A 225 -3.67 -12.96 -6.05
CA ASN A 225 -4.32 -13.56 -4.88
C ASN A 225 -3.29 -14.11 -3.88
N LEU A 226 -2.32 -13.27 -3.53
CA LEU A 226 -1.25 -13.59 -2.60
C LEU A 226 -1.28 -12.64 -1.39
N LEU A 227 -0.87 -13.15 -0.23
CA LEU A 227 -0.48 -12.38 0.93
C LEU A 227 0.98 -12.68 1.22
N VAL A 228 1.85 -11.69 0.98
CA VAL A 228 3.29 -11.85 1.08
C VAL A 228 3.79 -11.12 2.31
N TYR A 229 4.68 -11.76 3.06
CA TYR A 229 5.33 -11.16 4.24
C TYR A 229 6.85 -11.34 4.18
N PRO A 230 7.65 -10.55 4.94
CA PRO A 230 9.11 -10.61 4.91
C PRO A 230 9.68 -12.02 5.26
N TYR A 231 10.82 -12.38 4.70
CA TYR A 231 11.68 -11.54 3.85
C TYR A 231 11.53 -11.86 2.37
N GLY A 232 11.65 -10.80 1.56
CA GLY A 232 11.81 -10.93 0.11
C GLY A 232 13.28 -10.94 -0.31
N ALA A 233 14.16 -10.15 0.34
CA ALA A 233 15.58 -10.06 0.01
C ALA A 233 16.42 -11.22 0.56
N LEU A 234 15.94 -11.93 1.58
CA LEU A 234 16.64 -13.04 2.24
C LEU A 234 15.96 -14.38 1.93
N SER A 235 16.66 -15.48 2.16
CA SER A 235 16.15 -16.83 1.95
C SER A 235 15.46 -17.44 3.18
N ASN A 236 15.59 -16.78 4.33
CA ASN A 236 14.96 -17.19 5.59
C ASN A 236 13.74 -16.33 5.90
N GLU A 237 12.87 -16.84 6.75
CA GLU A 237 11.79 -16.07 7.33
C GLU A 237 12.29 -15.16 8.47
N THR A 238 11.50 -14.18 8.85
CA THR A 238 11.78 -13.30 9.99
C THR A 238 11.74 -14.06 11.32
N PRO A 239 12.39 -13.54 12.38
CA PRO A 239 12.24 -14.07 13.74
C PRO A 239 10.75 -14.13 14.19
N ASP A 240 9.92 -13.22 13.70
CA ASP A 240 8.48 -13.13 14.01
C ASP A 240 7.59 -13.93 13.04
N SER A 241 8.16 -14.88 12.29
CA SER A 241 7.44 -15.66 11.27
C SER A 241 6.17 -16.34 11.77
N LEU A 242 6.11 -16.75 13.04
CA LEU A 242 4.90 -17.34 13.61
C LEU A 242 3.76 -16.32 13.69
N ILE A 243 4.05 -15.06 14.04
CA ILE A 243 3.07 -13.97 14.08
C ILE A 243 2.58 -13.64 12.67
N PHE A 244 3.50 -13.55 11.70
CA PHE A 244 3.12 -13.32 10.29
C PHE A 244 2.25 -14.43 9.73
N ARG A 245 2.54 -15.69 10.06
CA ARG A 245 1.72 -16.83 9.63
C ARG A 245 0.34 -16.82 10.26
N GLU A 246 0.22 -16.49 11.55
CA GLU A 246 -1.07 -16.35 12.23
C GLU A 246 -1.93 -15.27 11.56
N TYR A 247 -1.39 -14.05 11.39
CA TYR A 247 -2.09 -12.98 10.69
C TYR A 247 -2.45 -13.35 9.25
N ALA A 248 -1.55 -14.00 8.53
CA ALA A 248 -1.80 -14.42 7.17
C ALA A 248 -2.91 -15.47 7.06
N MET A 249 -2.96 -16.42 7.99
CA MET A 249 -4.05 -17.41 8.07
C MET A 249 -5.40 -16.71 8.29
N ASP A 250 -5.48 -15.79 9.24
CA ASP A 250 -6.72 -15.06 9.55
C ASP A 250 -7.15 -14.18 8.36
N MET A 251 -6.22 -13.44 7.75
CA MET A 251 -6.50 -12.56 6.62
C MET A 251 -6.88 -13.30 5.34
N THR A 252 -6.49 -14.58 5.21
CA THR A 252 -6.78 -15.39 4.01
C THR A 252 -7.91 -16.38 4.21
N GLU A 253 -8.51 -16.43 5.38
CA GLU A 253 -9.56 -17.40 5.72
C GLU A 253 -10.76 -17.39 4.76
N PHE A 254 -11.13 -16.20 4.26
CA PHE A 254 -12.33 -16.01 3.45
C PHE A 254 -12.06 -15.76 1.95
N ASN A 255 -10.82 -15.49 1.57
CA ASN A 255 -10.48 -15.15 0.18
C ASN A 255 -9.66 -16.23 -0.53
N ASN A 256 -9.19 -17.25 0.21
CA ASN A 256 -8.35 -18.34 -0.28
C ASN A 256 -7.04 -17.88 -0.93
N TYR A 257 -6.47 -16.76 -0.48
CA TYR A 257 -5.18 -16.32 -0.98
C TYR A 257 -4.08 -17.27 -0.49
N THR A 258 -3.07 -17.46 -1.33
CA THR A 258 -1.84 -18.13 -0.91
C THR A 258 -0.98 -17.16 -0.13
N TYR A 259 -0.46 -17.57 1.03
CA TYR A 259 0.39 -16.73 1.87
C TYR A 259 1.78 -17.34 2.08
N GLY A 260 2.77 -16.50 2.31
CA GLY A 260 4.15 -16.89 2.54
C GLY A 260 5.12 -15.76 2.24
N THR A 261 6.42 -16.07 2.30
CA THR A 261 7.46 -15.18 1.80
C THR A 261 7.46 -15.13 0.26
N ASP A 262 8.23 -14.21 -0.33
CA ASP A 262 8.38 -14.14 -1.79
C ASP A 262 8.77 -15.50 -2.40
N MET A 263 9.74 -16.20 -1.82
CA MET A 263 10.14 -17.53 -2.31
C MET A 263 9.04 -18.58 -2.20
N GLN A 264 8.19 -18.51 -1.19
CA GLN A 264 7.09 -19.45 -0.96
C GLN A 264 5.86 -19.15 -1.84
N THR A 265 5.69 -17.92 -2.29
CA THR A 265 4.53 -17.45 -3.06
C THR A 265 4.86 -17.23 -4.53
N VAL A 266 5.72 -16.25 -4.85
CA VAL A 266 6.08 -15.92 -6.25
C VAL A 266 7.23 -16.75 -6.80
N GLY A 267 7.99 -17.46 -5.94
CA GLY A 267 9.06 -18.35 -6.34
C GLY A 267 10.39 -17.68 -6.68
N TYR A 268 10.57 -16.42 -6.35
CA TYR A 268 11.83 -15.68 -6.52
C TYR A 268 12.00 -14.63 -5.42
N SER A 269 13.25 -14.27 -5.10
CA SER A 269 13.56 -13.20 -4.15
C SER A 269 13.26 -11.82 -4.74
N THR A 270 12.91 -10.85 -3.88
CA THR A 270 12.68 -9.46 -4.24
C THR A 270 13.51 -8.55 -3.34
N ARG A 271 14.65 -8.09 -3.82
CA ARG A 271 15.52 -7.19 -3.06
C ARG A 271 15.10 -5.74 -3.20
N GLY A 272 15.20 -4.97 -2.10
CA GLY A 272 14.84 -3.56 -2.06
C GLY A 272 13.32 -3.31 -2.08
N ASN A 273 12.54 -4.27 -1.60
CA ASN A 273 11.09 -4.14 -1.46
C ASN A 273 10.70 -3.33 -0.21
N SER A 274 9.46 -2.90 -0.15
CA SER A 274 8.90 -2.14 0.97
C SER A 274 8.72 -2.98 2.22
N ASP A 275 8.38 -4.26 2.06
CA ASP A 275 7.99 -5.14 3.17
C ASP A 275 9.15 -5.39 4.12
N ASP A 276 10.34 -5.69 3.58
CA ASP A 276 11.56 -5.85 4.36
C ASP A 276 11.93 -4.58 5.10
N TYR A 277 11.80 -3.41 4.42
CA TYR A 277 12.10 -2.13 5.06
C TYR A 277 11.09 -1.75 6.14
N PHE A 278 9.81 -2.03 5.93
CA PHE A 278 8.76 -1.73 6.92
C PHE A 278 8.89 -2.60 8.17
N TYR A 279 9.47 -3.79 8.03
CA TYR A 279 9.74 -4.68 9.15
C TYR A 279 11.01 -4.29 9.92
N ASP A 280 12.16 -4.16 9.25
CA ASP A 280 13.46 -3.95 9.89
C ASP A 280 13.93 -2.49 9.94
N GLY A 281 13.36 -1.60 9.12
CA GLY A 281 13.80 -0.21 8.99
C GLY A 281 15.23 -0.11 8.44
N ASP A 282 16.03 0.77 9.02
CA ASP A 282 17.45 0.90 8.70
C ASP A 282 18.34 -0.11 9.49
N THR A 283 17.73 -0.96 10.32
CA THR A 283 18.42 -1.97 11.13
C THR A 283 18.41 -3.29 10.36
N VAL A 284 19.59 -3.83 10.10
CA VAL A 284 19.73 -5.21 9.60
C VAL A 284 19.90 -6.13 10.81
N LEU A 285 18.95 -7.03 11.01
CA LEU A 285 19.11 -8.09 11.99
C LEU A 285 20.15 -9.09 11.44
N ASN A 286 21.32 -9.17 12.07
CA ASN A 286 22.39 -10.12 11.75
C ASN A 286 22.09 -11.50 12.30
#